data_ca980301997fa7ec0f3ef413cb09e544
#
_entry.id   ca980301997fa7ec0f3ef413cb09e544
#
_cell.length_a   1.000
_cell.length_b   1.000
_cell.length_c   1.000
_cell.angle_alpha   90.00
_cell.angle_beta   90.00
_cell.angle_gamma   90.00
#
_symmetry.space_group_name_H-M   'P 1'
#
loop_
_entity.id
_entity.type
_entity.pdbx_description
1 polymer ?
#
loop_
_entity_poly.entity_id
_entity_poly.type
_entity_poly.pdbx_seq_one_letter_code
_entity_poly.pdbx_strand_id
1 'polypeptide(L)'
;MPRISDLENLMTLADLSPAYAITLIAMAVLYFPIVFFLFYLNRKKTFHWLLYWSNFFSLVGLFMFWQFYGYEKYRYIHFNEKSSVALNGRISSLIYYTNLENQNFEKFKSRQFSSKCNFDYQFKGDVVDRRNVYVFVLESFIDPRLLEGFSFDKSPLSPALQDLFVEKNFSFSFPVSPSYGGRTAQAEFELLSGLPALAKVNSIEFNVMQGGVVDSFVHKLSLEGYSTRALISTNASYFNSRRAYRSLGFERVDFLSEIHGDINEEGDVFLFDGVLLDQVVRVSREKVAKNEEPFFVYALGIYGHREYYRNLDLRPDVVQPSPFHEDVNKIANQFYYRTEAVARFLNEIQS
;
A
#
# COMPACT_ATOMS: atom_id res chain seq x y z
N MET A 1 -8.42 -2.34 -11.31
CA MET A 1 -9.69 -2.88 -11.82
C MET A 1 -10.71 -2.89 -10.71
N PRO A 2 -11.96 -2.48 -10.92
CA PRO A 2 -12.95 -2.57 -9.86
C PRO A 2 -13.22 -4.04 -9.53
N ARG A 3 -13.16 -4.37 -8.25
CA ARG A 3 -13.52 -5.64 -7.64
C ARG A 3 -14.83 -5.46 -6.90
N ILE A 4 -15.51 -6.56 -6.55
CA ILE A 4 -16.73 -6.44 -5.74
C ILE A 4 -16.41 -5.86 -4.35
N SER A 5 -15.24 -6.19 -3.79
CA SER A 5 -14.72 -5.57 -2.58
C SER A 5 -14.48 -4.06 -2.70
N ASP A 6 -14.28 -3.55 -3.93
CA ASP A 6 -14.12 -2.12 -4.18
C ASP A 6 -15.47 -1.36 -4.11
N LEU A 7 -16.61 -2.07 -4.07
CA LEU A 7 -17.92 -1.45 -3.76
C LEU A 7 -17.94 -0.83 -2.36
N GLU A 8 -17.16 -1.36 -1.43
CA GLU A 8 -16.95 -0.74 -0.12
C GLU A 8 -16.15 0.56 -0.22
N ASN A 9 -15.37 0.71 -1.29
CA ASN A 9 -14.58 1.91 -1.61
C ASN A 9 -15.32 2.90 -2.54
N LEU A 10 -16.62 2.71 -2.81
CA LEU A 10 -17.41 3.70 -3.57
C LEU A 10 -17.43 5.09 -2.90
N MET A 11 -17.29 5.15 -1.58
CA MET A 11 -17.10 6.40 -0.85
C MET A 11 -15.78 7.10 -1.24
N THR A 12 -14.71 6.35 -1.49
CA THR A 12 -13.42 6.89 -1.96
C THR A 12 -13.46 7.40 -3.38
N LEU A 13 -14.35 6.87 -4.23
CA LEU A 13 -14.59 7.43 -5.57
C LEU A 13 -15.20 8.84 -5.49
N ALA A 14 -15.99 9.12 -4.46
CA ALA A 14 -16.53 10.46 -4.20
C ALA A 14 -15.44 11.44 -3.80
N ASP A 15 -14.46 10.98 -3.04
CA ASP A 15 -13.31 11.79 -2.60
C ASP A 15 -12.33 12.07 -3.76
N LEU A 16 -12.10 11.06 -4.62
CA LEU A 16 -11.19 11.17 -5.76
C LEU A 16 -11.79 11.93 -6.95
N SER A 17 -13.09 11.83 -7.18
CA SER A 17 -13.80 12.54 -8.25
C SER A 17 -15.29 12.69 -7.95
N PRO A 18 -15.72 13.79 -7.33
CA PRO A 18 -17.12 14.06 -7.06
C PRO A 18 -18.03 13.96 -8.29
N ALA A 19 -17.51 14.33 -9.48
CA ALA A 19 -18.23 14.25 -10.74
C ALA A 19 -18.60 12.80 -11.12
N TYR A 20 -17.71 11.82 -10.88
CA TYR A 20 -18.02 10.41 -11.12
C TYR A 20 -19.06 9.86 -10.16
N ALA A 21 -18.97 10.20 -8.87
CA ALA A 21 -19.95 9.78 -7.87
C ALA A 21 -21.34 10.35 -8.20
N ILE A 22 -21.43 11.63 -8.53
CA ILE A 22 -22.69 12.27 -8.95
C ILE A 22 -23.26 11.59 -10.20
N THR A 23 -22.43 11.28 -11.19
CA THR A 23 -22.86 10.60 -12.42
C THR A 23 -23.41 9.20 -12.13
N LEU A 24 -22.76 8.42 -11.29
CA LEU A 24 -23.23 7.08 -10.90
C LEU A 24 -24.56 7.13 -10.13
N ILE A 25 -24.67 8.07 -9.19
CA ILE A 25 -25.92 8.29 -8.43
C ILE A 25 -27.02 8.73 -9.37
N ALA A 26 -26.77 9.68 -10.28
CA ALA A 26 -27.73 10.15 -11.26
C ALA A 26 -28.19 9.03 -12.19
N MET A 27 -27.28 8.19 -12.68
CA MET A 27 -27.62 7.01 -13.47
C MET A 27 -28.49 6.02 -12.69
N ALA A 28 -28.16 5.73 -11.43
CA ALA A 28 -28.96 4.85 -10.59
C ALA A 28 -30.36 5.43 -10.34
N VAL A 29 -30.46 6.71 -9.99
CA VAL A 29 -31.72 7.43 -9.74
C VAL A 29 -32.61 7.47 -10.98
N LEU A 30 -32.05 7.58 -12.17
CA LEU A 30 -32.79 7.56 -13.43
C LEU A 30 -33.17 6.13 -13.86
N TYR A 31 -32.26 5.17 -13.69
CA TYR A 31 -32.45 3.80 -14.14
C TYR A 31 -33.59 3.08 -13.37
N PHE A 32 -33.59 3.15 -12.04
CA PHE A 32 -34.58 2.46 -11.23
C PHE A 32 -36.03 2.89 -11.49
N PRO A 33 -36.38 4.19 -11.58
CA PRO A 33 -37.71 4.63 -11.95
C PRO A 33 -38.11 4.20 -13.36
N ILE A 34 -37.19 4.24 -14.33
CA ILE A 34 -37.48 3.81 -15.71
C ILE A 34 -37.80 2.31 -15.73
N VAL A 35 -37.03 1.47 -15.09
CA VAL A 35 -37.26 0.02 -14.99
C VAL A 35 -38.56 -0.24 -14.27
N PHE A 36 -38.84 0.45 -13.16
CA PHE A 36 -40.09 0.32 -12.42
C PHE A 36 -41.31 0.77 -13.25
N PHE A 37 -41.18 1.87 -13.99
CA PHE A 37 -42.23 2.37 -14.89
C PHE A 37 -42.49 1.42 -16.04
N LEU A 38 -41.47 0.87 -16.68
CA LEU A 38 -41.60 -0.17 -17.69
C LEU A 38 -42.26 -1.44 -17.14
N PHE A 39 -41.91 -1.82 -15.92
CA PHE A 39 -42.54 -2.93 -15.20
C PHE A 39 -44.03 -2.66 -14.91
N TYR A 40 -44.36 -1.44 -14.47
CA TYR A 40 -45.71 -1.00 -14.21
C TYR A 40 -46.58 -0.98 -15.48
N LEU A 41 -46.06 -0.47 -16.58
CA LEU A 41 -46.76 -0.45 -17.87
C LEU A 41 -47.07 -1.87 -18.41
N ASN A 42 -46.17 -2.81 -18.17
CA ASN A 42 -46.31 -4.20 -18.61
C ASN A 42 -47.13 -5.10 -17.66
N ARG A 43 -47.53 -4.60 -16.50
CA ARG A 43 -48.19 -5.36 -15.46
C ARG A 43 -49.47 -6.10 -15.91
N LYS A 44 -50.14 -5.65 -16.96
CA LYS A 44 -51.40 -6.19 -17.45
C LYS A 44 -51.23 -7.28 -18.54
N LYS A 45 -50.01 -7.61 -18.98
CA LYS A 45 -49.77 -8.60 -20.04
C LYS A 45 -49.02 -9.82 -19.48
N THR A 46 -49.79 -10.84 -19.11
CA THR A 46 -49.27 -12.10 -18.52
C THR A 46 -48.17 -12.78 -19.34
N PHE A 47 -48.26 -12.69 -20.69
CA PHE A 47 -47.31 -13.32 -21.59
C PHE A 47 -45.89 -12.69 -21.48
N HIS A 48 -45.81 -11.38 -21.29
CA HIS A 48 -44.50 -10.71 -21.13
C HIS A 48 -43.82 -11.01 -19.81
N TRP A 49 -44.57 -11.31 -18.74
CA TRP A 49 -44.02 -11.72 -17.47
C TRP A 49 -43.19 -13.00 -17.54
N LEU A 50 -43.68 -14.01 -18.27
CA LEU A 50 -42.95 -15.26 -18.51
C LEU A 50 -41.64 -15.02 -19.30
N LEU A 51 -41.64 -14.13 -20.28
CA LEU A 51 -40.45 -13.74 -21.03
C LEU A 51 -39.39 -13.03 -20.14
N TYR A 52 -39.83 -12.17 -19.22
CA TYR A 52 -38.90 -11.51 -18.29
C TYR A 52 -38.26 -12.51 -17.34
N TRP A 53 -39.06 -13.42 -16.77
CA TRP A 53 -38.51 -14.46 -15.90
C TRP A 53 -37.63 -15.44 -16.65
N SER A 54 -37.96 -15.80 -17.86
CA SER A 54 -37.12 -16.64 -18.72
C SER A 54 -35.79 -15.99 -18.98
N ASN A 55 -35.73 -14.69 -19.34
CA ASN A 55 -34.49 -13.95 -19.54
C ASN A 55 -33.68 -13.84 -18.23
N PHE A 56 -34.33 -13.58 -17.11
CA PHE A 56 -33.69 -13.54 -15.80
C PHE A 56 -33.02 -14.88 -15.45
N PHE A 57 -33.78 -15.99 -15.59
CA PHE A 57 -33.23 -17.32 -15.32
C PHE A 57 -32.16 -17.74 -16.34
N SER A 58 -32.27 -17.33 -17.60
CA SER A 58 -31.19 -17.52 -18.59
C SER A 58 -29.92 -16.78 -18.20
N LEU A 59 -30.02 -15.54 -17.74
CA LEU A 59 -28.86 -14.78 -17.27
C LEU A 59 -28.23 -15.42 -16.01
N VAL A 60 -29.05 -15.85 -15.06
CA VAL A 60 -28.60 -16.58 -13.87
C VAL A 60 -27.92 -17.90 -14.26
N GLY A 61 -28.54 -18.64 -15.20
CA GLY A 61 -27.99 -19.91 -15.71
C GLY A 61 -26.65 -19.71 -16.44
N LEU A 62 -26.54 -18.68 -17.27
CA LEU A 62 -25.29 -18.30 -17.93
C LEU A 62 -24.20 -17.89 -16.93
N PHE A 63 -24.59 -17.15 -15.89
CA PHE A 63 -23.68 -16.77 -14.81
C PHE A 63 -23.19 -18.00 -14.04
N MET A 64 -24.08 -18.91 -13.67
CA MET A 64 -23.72 -20.17 -12.99
C MET A 64 -22.85 -21.06 -13.89
N PHE A 65 -23.21 -21.20 -15.17
CA PHE A 65 -22.41 -21.96 -16.14
C PHE A 65 -20.99 -21.38 -16.27
N TRP A 66 -20.88 -20.05 -16.30
CA TRP A 66 -19.59 -19.40 -16.37
C TRP A 66 -18.77 -19.63 -15.09
N GLN A 67 -19.37 -19.61 -13.91
CA GLN A 67 -18.73 -19.92 -12.64
C GLN A 67 -18.09 -21.31 -12.63
N PHE A 68 -18.76 -22.30 -13.23
CA PHE A 68 -18.27 -23.69 -13.24
C PHE A 68 -17.30 -23.98 -14.38
N TYR A 69 -17.46 -23.37 -15.55
CA TYR A 69 -16.69 -23.73 -16.75
C TYR A 69 -15.81 -22.61 -17.30
N GLY A 70 -16.15 -21.37 -17.04
CA GLY A 70 -15.44 -20.22 -17.62
C GLY A 70 -14.16 -19.88 -16.90
N TYR A 71 -14.07 -20.26 -15.61
CA TYR A 71 -12.91 -19.93 -14.77
C TYR A 71 -11.62 -20.57 -15.26
N GLU A 72 -11.66 -21.84 -15.67
CA GLU A 72 -10.47 -22.57 -16.15
C GLU A 72 -9.95 -22.05 -17.49
N LYS A 73 -10.78 -21.39 -18.29
CA LYS A 73 -10.40 -20.83 -19.59
C LYS A 73 -9.93 -19.40 -19.53
N TYR A 74 -9.94 -18.77 -18.36
CA TYR A 74 -9.50 -17.39 -18.22
C TYR A 74 -8.00 -17.27 -18.50
N ARG A 75 -7.64 -16.49 -19.53
CA ARG A 75 -6.24 -16.22 -19.88
C ARG A 75 -5.67 -15.14 -18.97
N TYR A 76 -5.02 -15.57 -17.91
CA TYR A 76 -4.41 -14.69 -16.95
C TYR A 76 -2.97 -14.33 -17.32
N ILE A 77 -2.68 -13.03 -17.41
CA ILE A 77 -1.34 -12.49 -17.62
C ILE A 77 -0.85 -11.88 -16.32
N HIS A 78 0.08 -12.55 -15.66
CA HIS A 78 0.55 -12.26 -14.30
C HIS A 78 1.01 -10.82 -14.06
N PHE A 79 1.57 -10.17 -15.06
CA PHE A 79 2.19 -8.85 -14.95
C PHE A 79 1.38 -7.75 -15.66
N ASN A 80 0.25 -8.08 -16.29
CA ASN A 80 -0.53 -7.10 -17.03
C ASN A 80 -2.04 -7.38 -16.96
N GLU A 81 -2.69 -6.78 -15.95
CA GLU A 81 -4.14 -6.88 -15.77
C GLU A 81 -4.92 -6.30 -16.93
N LYS A 82 -4.46 -5.19 -17.51
CA LYS A 82 -5.13 -4.55 -18.66
C LYS A 82 -5.21 -5.51 -19.83
N SER A 83 -4.15 -6.24 -20.13
CA SER A 83 -4.12 -7.25 -21.18
C SER A 83 -5.01 -8.45 -20.82
N SER A 84 -5.02 -8.90 -19.57
CA SER A 84 -5.94 -9.96 -19.12
C SER A 84 -7.40 -9.58 -19.34
N VAL A 85 -7.76 -8.32 -19.05
CA VAL A 85 -9.12 -7.80 -19.28
C VAL A 85 -9.44 -7.66 -20.74
N ALA A 86 -8.50 -7.16 -21.54
CA ALA A 86 -8.69 -7.02 -22.99
C ALA A 86 -8.97 -8.38 -23.67
N LEU A 87 -8.29 -9.44 -23.20
CA LEU A 87 -8.46 -10.79 -23.73
C LEU A 87 -9.76 -11.48 -23.29
N ASN A 88 -10.23 -11.23 -22.07
CA ASN A 88 -11.33 -12.00 -21.47
C ASN A 88 -12.61 -11.18 -21.29
N GLY A 89 -12.56 -9.87 -21.52
CA GLY A 89 -13.66 -8.95 -21.28
C GLY A 89 -13.83 -8.57 -19.79
N ARG A 90 -14.56 -7.48 -19.54
CA ARG A 90 -14.68 -6.87 -18.19
C ARG A 90 -15.45 -7.74 -17.22
N ILE A 91 -16.56 -8.34 -17.64
CA ILE A 91 -17.44 -9.17 -16.77
C ILE A 91 -16.72 -10.44 -16.36
N SER A 92 -16.14 -11.18 -17.32
CA SER A 92 -15.36 -12.37 -17.04
C SER A 92 -14.20 -12.10 -16.09
N SER A 93 -13.52 -10.97 -16.29
CA SER A 93 -12.43 -10.53 -15.44
C SER A 93 -12.91 -10.19 -14.03
N LEU A 94 -14.02 -9.48 -13.87
CA LEU A 94 -14.61 -9.18 -12.56
C LEU A 94 -14.88 -10.47 -11.77
N ILE A 95 -15.51 -11.44 -12.41
CA ILE A 95 -15.85 -12.73 -11.76
C ILE A 95 -14.56 -13.49 -11.43
N TYR A 96 -13.61 -13.56 -12.36
CA TYR A 96 -12.34 -14.24 -12.14
C TYR A 96 -11.58 -13.66 -10.95
N TYR A 97 -11.40 -12.34 -10.91
CA TYR A 97 -10.67 -11.67 -9.84
C TYR A 97 -11.38 -11.78 -8.49
N THR A 98 -12.72 -11.74 -8.46
CA THR A 98 -13.49 -11.96 -7.22
C THR A 98 -13.29 -13.37 -6.67
N ASN A 99 -13.36 -14.40 -7.53
CA ASN A 99 -13.10 -15.78 -7.10
C ASN A 99 -11.68 -15.98 -6.63
N LEU A 100 -10.72 -15.37 -7.30
CA LEU A 100 -9.32 -15.42 -6.91
C LEU A 100 -9.09 -14.77 -5.55
N GLU A 101 -9.72 -13.62 -5.30
CA GLU A 101 -9.68 -12.91 -4.01
C GLU A 101 -10.25 -13.78 -2.89
N ASN A 102 -11.42 -14.40 -3.11
CA ASN A 102 -12.01 -15.32 -2.15
C ASN A 102 -11.10 -16.53 -1.84
N GLN A 103 -10.50 -17.13 -2.87
CA GLN A 103 -9.53 -18.23 -2.67
C GLN A 103 -8.30 -17.79 -1.87
N ASN A 104 -7.81 -16.59 -2.14
CA ASN A 104 -6.67 -16.05 -1.42
C ASN A 104 -7.03 -15.72 0.04
N PHE A 105 -8.24 -15.23 0.28
CA PHE A 105 -8.75 -14.98 1.62
C PHE A 105 -8.86 -16.27 2.45
N GLU A 106 -9.39 -17.35 1.87
CA GLU A 106 -9.43 -18.64 2.57
C GLU A 106 -8.03 -19.22 2.84
N LYS A 107 -7.10 -19.04 1.91
CA LYS A 107 -5.69 -19.41 2.14
C LYS A 107 -5.02 -18.56 3.22
N PHE A 108 -5.33 -17.28 3.27
CA PHE A 108 -4.85 -16.39 4.32
C PHE A 108 -5.35 -16.82 5.69
N LYS A 109 -6.66 -17.08 5.82
CA LYS A 109 -7.25 -17.63 7.06
C LYS A 109 -6.61 -18.97 7.45
N SER A 110 -6.43 -19.88 6.51
CA SER A 110 -5.84 -21.19 6.80
C SER A 110 -4.38 -21.08 7.27
N ARG A 111 -3.63 -20.09 6.79
CA ARG A 111 -2.26 -19.80 7.27
C ARG A 111 -2.23 -19.26 8.69
N GLN A 112 -3.14 -18.35 9.02
CA GLN A 112 -3.26 -17.83 10.39
C GLN A 112 -3.63 -18.91 11.40
N PHE A 113 -4.47 -19.87 11.00
CA PHE A 113 -4.92 -20.95 11.89
C PHE A 113 -4.01 -22.18 11.88
N SER A 114 -3.21 -22.39 10.85
CA SER A 114 -2.22 -23.48 10.82
C SER A 114 -0.91 -23.09 11.51
N SER A 115 -0.99 -22.40 12.62
CA SER A 115 0.12 -21.88 13.41
C SER A 115 1.03 -22.97 14.01
N LYS A 116 1.47 -23.93 13.19
CA LYS A 116 2.67 -24.72 13.45
C LYS A 116 3.97 -23.92 13.22
N CYS A 117 3.86 -22.73 12.64
CA CYS A 117 4.86 -21.69 12.80
C CYS A 117 4.58 -20.96 14.11
N ASN A 118 4.73 -21.63 15.22
CA ASN A 118 5.13 -20.98 16.44
C ASN A 118 6.50 -20.38 16.15
N PHE A 119 6.53 -19.18 15.58
CA PHE A 119 7.65 -18.29 15.80
C PHE A 119 7.59 -17.93 17.26
N ASP A 120 7.98 -18.89 18.09
CA ASP A 120 8.31 -18.65 19.46
C ASP A 120 9.60 -17.83 19.41
N TYR A 121 9.46 -16.52 19.20
CA TYR A 121 10.51 -15.58 19.49
C TYR A 121 10.70 -15.61 21.00
N GLN A 122 11.34 -16.71 21.47
CA GLN A 122 11.89 -16.71 22.80
C GLN A 122 13.04 -15.70 22.75
N PHE A 123 12.79 -14.52 23.27
CA PHE A 123 13.88 -13.63 23.67
C PHE A 123 14.73 -14.41 24.66
N LYS A 124 15.79 -15.08 24.13
CA LYS A 124 16.77 -15.74 24.98
C LYS A 124 17.65 -14.68 25.61
N GLY A 125 17.28 -14.27 26.80
CA GLY A 125 18.04 -13.33 27.60
C GLY A 125 17.13 -12.40 28.39
N ASP A 126 17.56 -11.97 29.54
CA ASP A 126 16.95 -10.85 30.25
C ASP A 126 17.10 -9.62 29.35
N VAL A 127 15.99 -9.08 28.83
CA VAL A 127 15.99 -7.82 28.08
C VAL A 127 16.31 -6.72 29.08
N VAL A 128 17.59 -6.48 29.27
CA VAL A 128 18.09 -5.52 30.25
C VAL A 128 17.88 -4.08 29.79
N ASP A 129 17.66 -3.86 28.47
CA ASP A 129 17.57 -2.52 27.90
C ASP A 129 16.52 -2.47 26.79
N ARG A 130 15.35 -1.92 27.10
CA ARG A 130 14.25 -1.72 26.15
C ARG A 130 14.49 -0.42 25.40
N ARG A 131 14.87 -0.51 24.13
CA ARG A 131 15.16 0.64 23.27
C ARG A 131 13.96 1.02 22.42
N ASN A 132 13.86 2.29 22.10
CA ASN A 132 12.96 2.76 21.07
C ASN A 132 13.35 2.19 19.71
N VAL A 133 12.36 1.76 18.91
CA VAL A 133 12.56 1.11 17.62
C VAL A 133 11.92 1.92 16.52
N TYR A 134 12.68 2.17 15.45
CA TYR A 134 12.22 2.87 14.26
C TYR A 134 12.39 1.98 13.04
N VAL A 135 11.34 1.88 12.24
CA VAL A 135 11.37 1.17 10.95
C VAL A 135 10.83 2.08 9.87
N PHE A 136 11.63 2.29 8.83
CA PHE A 136 11.23 3.09 7.67
C PHE A 136 11.16 2.22 6.42
N VAL A 137 10.07 2.31 5.70
CA VAL A 137 9.96 1.83 4.33
C VAL A 137 9.89 3.06 3.44
N LEU A 138 10.98 3.34 2.74
CA LEU A 138 11.08 4.42 1.78
C LEU A 138 10.96 3.81 0.38
N GLU A 139 9.81 3.99 -0.27
CA GLU A 139 9.52 3.35 -1.55
C GLU A 139 10.54 3.75 -2.62
N SER A 140 10.94 2.78 -3.47
CA SER A 140 11.93 2.98 -4.54
C SER A 140 13.24 3.63 -4.04
N PHE A 141 13.66 3.32 -2.82
CA PHE A 141 14.92 3.82 -2.24
C PHE A 141 16.09 2.95 -2.71
N ILE A 142 16.39 3.04 -4.01
CA ILE A 142 17.48 2.31 -4.65
C ILE A 142 18.67 3.22 -4.88
N ASP A 143 19.86 2.71 -4.63
CA ASP A 143 21.10 3.43 -4.92
C ASP A 143 21.31 3.53 -6.44
N PRO A 144 21.30 4.73 -7.03
CA PRO A 144 21.46 4.89 -8.48
C PRO A 144 22.80 4.40 -9.01
N ARG A 145 23.82 4.29 -8.16
CA ARG A 145 25.15 3.77 -8.55
C ARG A 145 25.13 2.30 -8.95
N LEU A 146 24.04 1.59 -8.62
CA LEU A 146 23.80 0.20 -9.03
C LEU A 146 23.23 0.09 -10.44
N LEU A 147 22.86 1.21 -11.08
CA LEU A 147 22.35 1.21 -12.46
C LEU A 147 23.49 1.00 -13.44
N GLU A 148 23.47 -0.10 -14.16
CA GLU A 148 24.48 -0.42 -15.17
C GLU A 148 24.46 0.58 -16.31
N GLY A 149 25.64 0.96 -16.81
CA GLY A 149 25.79 1.86 -17.94
C GLY A 149 25.72 3.36 -17.59
N PHE A 150 25.58 3.71 -16.30
CA PHE A 150 25.59 5.11 -15.85
C PHE A 150 26.76 5.38 -14.91
N SER A 151 27.32 6.57 -15.04
CA SER A 151 28.22 7.19 -14.06
C SER A 151 27.64 8.54 -13.62
N PHE A 152 28.14 9.11 -12.55
CA PHE A 152 27.65 10.36 -11.99
C PHE A 152 28.82 11.32 -11.75
N ASP A 153 28.60 12.61 -11.99
CA ASP A 153 29.61 13.68 -11.75
C ASP A 153 29.93 13.83 -10.25
N LYS A 154 28.91 13.55 -9.40
CA LYS A 154 29.01 13.51 -7.94
C LYS A 154 28.29 12.28 -7.42
N SER A 155 28.62 11.86 -6.20
CA SER A 155 27.89 10.77 -5.55
C SER A 155 26.42 11.12 -5.37
N PRO A 156 25.47 10.27 -5.83
CA PRO A 156 24.06 10.42 -5.49
C PRO A 156 23.75 10.12 -4.01
N LEU A 157 24.66 9.48 -3.30
CA LEU A 157 24.58 9.36 -1.84
C LEU A 157 25.06 10.67 -1.20
N SER A 158 24.23 11.28 -0.35
CA SER A 158 24.59 12.54 0.31
C SER A 158 25.85 12.40 1.18
N PRO A 159 26.75 13.40 1.23
CA PRO A 159 27.92 13.37 2.10
C PRO A 159 27.54 13.12 3.56
N ALA A 160 26.49 13.74 4.05
CA ALA A 160 26.02 13.60 5.43
C ALA A 160 25.73 12.16 5.83
N LEU A 161 25.08 11.36 4.94
CA LEU A 161 24.84 9.95 5.22
C LEU A 161 26.11 9.12 5.04
N GLN A 162 26.96 9.46 4.08
CA GLN A 162 28.24 8.79 3.86
C GLN A 162 29.15 8.90 5.09
N ASP A 163 29.23 10.08 5.69
CA ASP A 163 30.03 10.33 6.91
C ASP A 163 29.52 9.49 8.07
N LEU A 164 28.20 9.40 8.26
CA LEU A 164 27.60 8.56 9.30
C LEU A 164 27.92 7.07 9.11
N PHE A 165 28.00 6.56 7.89
CA PHE A 165 28.42 5.17 7.64
C PHE A 165 29.84 4.90 8.10
N VAL A 166 30.73 5.86 7.94
CA VAL A 166 32.13 5.74 8.37
C VAL A 166 32.26 5.83 9.90
N GLU A 167 31.52 6.75 10.53
CA GLU A 167 31.65 7.06 11.94
C GLU A 167 30.99 6.04 12.89
N LYS A 168 29.88 5.44 12.50
CA LYS A 168 28.94 4.77 13.43
C LYS A 168 28.72 3.27 13.22
N ASN A 169 29.58 2.57 12.50
CA ASN A 169 29.46 1.13 12.26
C ASN A 169 28.06 0.66 11.78
N PHE A 170 27.46 1.37 10.84
CA PHE A 170 26.22 0.92 10.23
C PHE A 170 26.47 -0.35 9.41
N SER A 171 25.63 -1.36 9.59
CA SER A 171 25.59 -2.51 8.72
C SER A 171 24.68 -2.23 7.52
N PHE A 172 25.16 -2.57 6.33
CA PHE A 172 24.42 -2.44 5.09
C PHE A 172 24.17 -3.81 4.48
N SER A 173 22.94 -4.05 4.01
CA SER A 173 22.59 -5.29 3.31
C SER A 173 21.62 -5.00 2.17
N PHE A 174 21.54 -5.92 1.21
CA PHE A 174 20.59 -5.87 0.09
C PHE A 174 19.48 -6.89 0.34
N PRO A 175 18.38 -6.50 0.99
CA PRO A 175 17.25 -7.40 1.17
C PRO A 175 16.55 -7.64 -0.17
N VAL A 176 16.04 -8.86 -0.35
CA VAL A 176 15.21 -9.19 -1.52
C VAL A 176 13.77 -8.82 -1.21
N SER A 177 13.19 -7.91 -2.02
CA SER A 177 11.78 -7.58 -1.89
C SER A 177 10.91 -8.73 -2.40
N PRO A 178 9.81 -9.08 -1.71
CA PRO A 178 8.87 -10.11 -2.15
C PRO A 178 8.03 -9.66 -3.37
N SER A 179 8.06 -8.39 -3.67
CA SER A 179 7.32 -7.79 -4.79
C SER A 179 8.17 -6.76 -5.53
N TYR A 180 7.89 -6.60 -6.83
CA TYR A 180 8.47 -5.54 -7.65
C TYR A 180 7.39 -4.90 -8.54
N GLY A 181 7.66 -3.68 -9.01
CA GLY A 181 6.75 -2.98 -9.91
C GLY A 181 5.41 -2.59 -9.27
N GLY A 182 5.45 -2.13 -8.02
CA GLY A 182 4.32 -1.81 -7.18
C GLY A 182 4.07 -2.88 -6.11
N ARG A 183 2.94 -2.79 -5.40
CA ARG A 183 2.53 -3.70 -4.33
C ARG A 183 3.39 -3.58 -3.06
N THR A 184 3.73 -2.38 -2.71
CA THR A 184 4.45 -2.06 -1.46
C THR A 184 3.77 -2.68 -0.25
N ALA A 185 2.42 -2.70 -0.21
CA ALA A 185 1.66 -3.32 0.87
C ALA A 185 1.93 -4.83 1.08
N GLN A 186 2.41 -5.55 0.05
CA GLN A 186 2.85 -6.95 0.22
C GLN A 186 4.20 -7.02 0.92
N ALA A 187 5.14 -6.16 0.54
CA ALA A 187 6.44 -6.07 1.20
C ALA A 187 6.27 -5.63 2.66
N GLU A 188 5.38 -4.67 2.93
CA GLU A 188 5.03 -4.24 4.28
C GLU A 188 4.40 -5.38 5.09
N PHE A 189 3.50 -6.16 4.47
CA PHE A 189 2.89 -7.31 5.13
C PHE A 189 3.98 -8.30 5.60
N GLU A 190 4.92 -8.69 4.73
CA GLU A 190 6.01 -9.58 5.11
C GLU A 190 6.90 -8.97 6.20
N LEU A 191 7.26 -7.70 6.04
CA LEU A 191 8.09 -6.99 7.01
C LEU A 191 7.44 -6.92 8.40
N LEU A 192 6.15 -6.59 8.45
CA LEU A 192 5.44 -6.32 9.70
C LEU A 192 4.85 -7.57 10.36
N SER A 193 4.53 -8.61 9.59
CA SER A 193 3.98 -9.86 10.12
C SER A 193 5.03 -10.98 10.28
N GLY A 194 6.13 -10.93 9.53
CA GLY A 194 7.07 -12.04 9.40
C GLY A 194 6.53 -13.22 8.59
N LEU A 195 5.35 -13.09 7.99
CA LEU A 195 4.70 -14.12 7.17
C LEU A 195 4.94 -13.82 5.69
N PRO A 196 5.27 -14.83 4.86
CA PRO A 196 5.45 -14.60 3.45
C PRO A 196 4.15 -14.14 2.80
N ALA A 197 4.21 -13.10 1.97
CA ALA A 197 3.09 -12.65 1.16
C ALA A 197 2.61 -13.79 0.26
N LEU A 198 1.32 -13.83 -0.03
CA LEU A 198 0.75 -14.90 -0.86
C LEU A 198 1.31 -14.90 -2.28
N ALA A 199 1.98 -13.83 -2.70
CA ALA A 199 2.73 -13.62 -3.93
C ALA A 199 1.99 -14.01 -5.24
N LYS A 200 0.94 -14.80 -5.14
CA LYS A 200 0.13 -15.26 -6.25
C LYS A 200 -0.92 -14.22 -6.54
N VAL A 201 -0.69 -13.48 -7.61
CA VAL A 201 -1.74 -12.85 -8.36
C VAL A 201 -2.56 -11.82 -7.60
N ASN A 202 -2.20 -10.55 -7.71
CA ASN A 202 -3.03 -9.36 -7.42
C ASN A 202 -3.77 -9.32 -6.07
N SER A 203 -3.52 -10.25 -5.16
CA SER A 203 -4.00 -10.13 -3.80
C SER A 203 -3.01 -9.31 -3.01
N ILE A 204 -3.45 -8.17 -2.58
CA ILE A 204 -2.76 -7.40 -1.57
C ILE A 204 -3.34 -7.86 -0.25
N GLU A 205 -2.51 -8.44 0.60
CA GLU A 205 -2.92 -8.98 1.90
C GLU A 205 -3.68 -7.94 2.73
N PHE A 206 -3.30 -6.67 2.64
CA PHE A 206 -4.00 -5.57 3.29
C PHE A 206 -5.50 -5.50 2.93
N ASN A 207 -5.87 -5.79 1.68
CA ASN A 207 -7.27 -5.74 1.25
C ASN A 207 -8.14 -6.81 1.93
N VAL A 208 -7.56 -7.91 2.39
CA VAL A 208 -8.30 -9.01 3.04
C VAL A 208 -8.28 -8.93 4.58
N MET A 209 -7.56 -7.97 5.16
CA MET A 209 -7.53 -7.74 6.59
C MET A 209 -8.80 -7.03 7.07
N GLN A 210 -9.62 -7.71 7.87
CA GLN A 210 -10.94 -7.22 8.30
C GLN A 210 -10.93 -6.50 9.67
N GLY A 211 -9.75 -6.14 10.18
CA GLY A 211 -9.60 -5.47 11.49
C GLY A 211 -9.45 -6.44 12.67
N GLY A 212 -9.47 -7.75 12.44
CA GLY A 212 -9.06 -8.75 13.45
C GLY A 212 -7.54 -8.72 13.65
N VAL A 213 -7.07 -9.05 14.86
CA VAL A 213 -5.63 -9.06 15.20
C VAL A 213 -4.92 -10.14 14.41
N VAL A 214 -3.84 -9.76 13.74
CA VAL A 214 -2.89 -10.64 13.05
C VAL A 214 -1.71 -10.89 13.98
N ASP A 215 -1.25 -12.12 14.07
CA ASP A 215 0.01 -12.42 14.76
C ASP A 215 1.17 -11.78 13.98
N SER A 216 1.67 -10.67 14.49
CA SER A 216 2.70 -9.84 13.89
C SER A 216 3.73 -9.45 14.93
N PHE A 217 4.91 -9.04 14.49
CA PHE A 217 5.89 -8.55 15.46
C PHE A 217 5.44 -7.23 16.12
N VAL A 218 4.65 -6.41 15.42
CA VAL A 218 4.08 -5.17 15.97
C VAL A 218 3.16 -5.49 17.15
N HIS A 219 2.25 -6.48 16.97
CA HIS A 219 1.37 -6.92 18.05
C HIS A 219 2.15 -7.50 19.23
N LYS A 220 3.21 -8.26 18.95
CA LYS A 220 4.10 -8.78 20.02
C LYS A 220 4.81 -7.66 20.78
N LEU A 221 5.31 -6.64 20.09
CA LEU A 221 5.88 -5.47 20.75
C LEU A 221 4.86 -4.74 21.64
N SER A 222 3.60 -4.60 21.17
CA SER A 222 2.53 -4.01 21.98
C SER A 222 2.26 -4.84 23.24
N LEU A 223 2.23 -6.18 23.13
CA LEU A 223 2.09 -7.06 24.30
C LEU A 223 3.27 -6.95 25.29
N GLU A 224 4.45 -6.63 24.80
CA GLU A 224 5.65 -6.36 25.60
C GLU A 224 5.69 -4.93 26.17
N GLY A 225 4.63 -4.15 25.99
CA GLY A 225 4.47 -2.81 26.55
C GLY A 225 5.08 -1.69 25.70
N TYR A 226 5.39 -1.95 24.42
CA TYR A 226 5.75 -0.88 23.50
C TYR A 226 4.50 -0.11 23.06
N SER A 227 4.57 1.22 23.11
CA SER A 227 3.59 2.07 22.46
C SER A 227 3.86 2.07 20.94
N THR A 228 2.89 1.65 20.12
CA THR A 228 3.09 1.43 18.68
C THR A 228 2.37 2.47 17.81
N ARG A 229 3.09 3.09 16.88
CA ARG A 229 2.54 4.12 15.99
C ARG A 229 3.05 3.98 14.57
N ALA A 230 2.15 4.15 13.59
CA ALA A 230 2.51 4.21 12.17
C ALA A 230 2.21 5.60 11.60
N LEU A 231 3.13 6.12 10.76
CA LEU A 231 2.99 7.35 9.99
C LEU A 231 3.05 6.99 8.50
N ILE A 232 1.97 7.23 7.78
CA ILE A 232 1.77 6.74 6.42
C ILE A 232 1.55 7.91 5.48
N SER A 233 2.45 8.11 4.52
CA SER A 233 2.38 9.22 3.57
C SER A 233 1.36 9.03 2.45
N THR A 234 0.39 8.12 2.63
CA THR A 234 -0.74 7.90 1.71
C THR A 234 -2.08 8.16 2.39
N ASN A 235 -3.16 8.15 1.62
CA ASN A 235 -4.51 8.24 2.16
C ASN A 235 -4.95 6.93 2.84
N ALA A 236 -5.74 7.04 3.89
CA ALA A 236 -6.22 5.92 4.71
C ALA A 236 -7.04 4.87 3.93
N SER A 237 -7.66 5.29 2.83
CA SER A 237 -8.45 4.43 1.94
C SER A 237 -7.60 3.59 0.98
N TYR A 238 -6.32 3.91 0.84
CA TYR A 238 -5.45 3.21 -0.10
C TYR A 238 -5.19 1.77 0.39
N PHE A 239 -5.54 0.78 -0.44
CA PHE A 239 -5.37 -0.66 -0.12
C PHE A 239 -5.90 -1.09 1.25
N ASN A 240 -7.04 -0.56 1.72
CA ASN A 240 -7.58 -0.88 3.04
C ASN A 240 -6.59 -0.62 4.21
N SER A 241 -5.66 0.31 4.03
CA SER A 241 -4.51 0.51 4.92
C SER A 241 -4.91 0.72 6.38
N ARG A 242 -5.95 1.53 6.64
CA ARG A 242 -6.38 1.81 8.03
C ARG A 242 -6.75 0.54 8.81
N ARG A 243 -7.50 -0.39 8.19
CA ARG A 243 -7.86 -1.67 8.84
C ARG A 243 -6.65 -2.59 8.93
N ALA A 244 -5.83 -2.62 7.88
CA ALA A 244 -4.66 -3.48 7.81
C ALA A 244 -3.63 -3.15 8.91
N TYR A 245 -3.25 -1.89 9.07
CA TYR A 245 -2.30 -1.51 10.13
C TYR A 245 -2.86 -1.75 11.55
N ARG A 246 -4.17 -1.53 11.77
CA ARG A 246 -4.81 -1.91 13.02
C ARG A 246 -4.79 -3.41 13.26
N SER A 247 -5.03 -4.21 12.22
CA SER A 247 -4.93 -5.68 12.31
C SER A 247 -3.51 -6.14 12.64
N LEU A 248 -2.49 -5.42 12.17
CA LEU A 248 -1.09 -5.68 12.50
C LEU A 248 -0.70 -5.27 13.93
N GLY A 249 -1.59 -4.61 14.68
CA GLY A 249 -1.38 -4.30 16.09
C GLY A 249 -0.90 -2.88 16.38
N PHE A 250 -0.94 -1.96 15.41
CA PHE A 250 -0.66 -0.56 15.69
C PHE A 250 -1.78 0.08 16.51
N GLU A 251 -1.43 0.69 17.63
CA GLU A 251 -2.34 1.44 18.49
C GLU A 251 -2.82 2.73 17.82
N ARG A 252 -1.89 3.39 17.13
CA ARG A 252 -2.18 4.61 16.39
C ARG A 252 -1.61 4.57 14.98
N VAL A 253 -2.41 5.02 14.02
CA VAL A 253 -2.02 5.15 12.61
C VAL A 253 -2.41 6.54 12.14
N ASP A 254 -1.44 7.36 11.76
CA ASP A 254 -1.64 8.69 11.18
C ASP A 254 -1.37 8.61 9.67
N PHE A 255 -2.35 9.00 8.88
CA PHE A 255 -2.25 9.07 7.42
C PHE A 255 -1.92 10.49 6.97
N LEU A 256 -1.66 10.66 5.67
CA LEU A 256 -1.25 11.95 5.08
C LEU A 256 -2.09 13.14 5.56
N SER A 257 -3.42 12.99 5.64
CA SER A 257 -4.32 14.05 6.12
C SER A 257 -4.26 14.32 7.64
N GLU A 258 -3.65 13.41 8.39
CA GLU A 258 -3.51 13.46 9.86
C GLU A 258 -2.08 13.84 10.29
N ILE A 259 -1.14 13.84 9.34
CA ILE A 259 0.24 14.29 9.54
C ILE A 259 0.24 15.82 9.52
N HIS A 260 0.62 16.43 10.64
CA HIS A 260 0.67 17.89 10.76
C HIS A 260 2.00 18.43 10.22
N GLY A 261 1.92 19.47 9.39
CA GLY A 261 3.03 20.18 8.78
C GLY A 261 2.57 20.86 7.48
N ASP A 262 3.38 21.72 6.91
CA ASP A 262 3.17 22.21 5.55
C ASP A 262 3.41 21.05 4.58
N ILE A 263 2.34 20.27 4.37
CA ILE A 263 2.33 19.07 3.54
C ILE A 263 2.44 19.44 2.06
N ASN A 264 2.02 20.67 1.73
CA ASN A 264 2.04 21.19 0.38
C ASN A 264 3.36 21.96 0.14
N GLU A 265 4.45 21.21 0.01
CA GLU A 265 5.57 21.76 -0.72
C GLU A 265 5.12 21.88 -2.18
N GLU A 266 4.79 23.10 -2.60
CA GLU A 266 4.37 23.38 -3.97
C GLU A 266 5.35 22.77 -4.96
N GLY A 267 4.85 21.98 -5.93
CA GLY A 267 5.65 21.31 -6.96
C GLY A 267 6.04 19.85 -6.68
N ASP A 268 5.82 19.33 -5.48
CA ASP A 268 5.90 17.90 -5.20
C ASP A 268 4.52 17.23 -5.35
N VAL A 269 4.49 16.05 -5.94
CA VAL A 269 3.26 15.23 -6.09
C VAL A 269 3.02 14.38 -4.84
N PHE A 270 4.11 13.96 -4.19
CA PHE A 270 4.09 13.14 -2.98
C PHE A 270 4.81 13.85 -1.84
N LEU A 271 4.40 13.56 -0.61
CA LEU A 271 5.07 14.10 0.57
C LEU A 271 6.56 13.72 0.56
N PHE A 272 7.43 14.71 0.68
CA PHE A 272 8.87 14.49 0.77
C PHE A 272 9.23 13.67 2.01
N ASP A 273 10.08 12.65 1.84
CA ASP A 273 10.47 11.77 2.96
C ASP A 273 11.10 12.53 4.13
N GLY A 274 11.77 13.66 3.87
CA GLY A 274 12.32 14.51 4.93
C GLY A 274 11.24 15.08 5.85
N VAL A 275 10.11 15.53 5.29
CA VAL A 275 8.97 16.02 6.08
C VAL A 275 8.36 14.89 6.90
N LEU A 276 8.25 13.68 6.33
CA LEU A 276 7.78 12.50 7.06
C LEU A 276 8.70 12.17 8.24
N LEU A 277 10.01 12.19 8.03
CA LEU A 277 11.00 11.92 9.07
C LEU A 277 11.00 13.00 10.18
N ASP A 278 10.81 14.27 9.83
CA ASP A 278 10.64 15.36 10.80
C ASP A 278 9.38 15.12 11.68
N GLN A 279 8.30 14.56 11.10
CA GLN A 279 7.12 14.16 11.89
C GLN A 279 7.43 12.99 12.84
N VAL A 280 8.26 12.02 12.42
CA VAL A 280 8.71 10.94 13.31
C VAL A 280 9.51 11.49 14.48
N VAL A 281 10.42 12.43 14.27
CA VAL A 281 11.16 13.11 15.35
C VAL A 281 10.19 13.79 16.32
N ARG A 282 9.22 14.55 15.81
CA ARG A 282 8.22 15.22 16.63
C ARG A 282 7.43 14.23 17.49
N VAL A 283 6.94 13.13 16.88
CA VAL A 283 6.21 12.07 17.58
C VAL A 283 7.07 11.44 18.66
N SER A 284 8.34 11.20 18.38
CA SER A 284 9.28 10.62 19.33
C SER A 284 9.48 11.53 20.54
N ARG A 285 9.69 12.82 20.31
CA ARG A 285 9.81 13.83 21.40
C ARG A 285 8.53 13.92 22.24
N GLU A 286 7.35 13.85 21.60
CA GLU A 286 6.06 13.83 22.31
C GLU A 286 5.94 12.59 23.22
N LYS A 287 6.38 11.42 22.75
CA LYS A 287 6.32 10.17 23.51
C LYS A 287 7.28 10.19 24.70
N VAL A 288 8.51 10.63 24.50
CA VAL A 288 9.49 10.82 25.58
C VAL A 288 8.96 11.79 26.64
N ALA A 289 8.40 12.92 26.22
CA ALA A 289 7.83 13.91 27.13
C ALA A 289 6.64 13.38 27.98
N LYS A 290 5.93 12.37 27.46
CA LYS A 290 4.80 11.71 28.16
C LYS A 290 5.19 10.45 28.93
N ASN A 291 6.46 10.07 28.93
CA ASN A 291 6.97 8.80 29.46
C ASN A 291 6.29 7.56 28.82
N GLU A 292 6.03 7.62 27.52
CA GLU A 292 5.46 6.52 26.72
C GLU A 292 6.57 5.66 26.07
N GLU A 293 7.65 5.38 26.79
CA GLU A 293 8.74 4.50 26.36
C GLU A 293 8.64 3.13 27.03
N PRO A 294 9.11 2.07 26.34
CA PRO A 294 9.64 2.06 24.98
C PRO A 294 8.55 2.21 23.93
N PHE A 295 8.91 2.70 22.77
CA PHE A 295 7.97 2.82 21.67
C PHE A 295 8.53 2.25 20.34
N PHE A 296 7.61 1.87 19.47
CA PHE A 296 7.86 1.44 18.11
C PHE A 296 7.19 2.40 17.15
N VAL A 297 7.97 3.01 16.26
CA VAL A 297 7.47 3.88 15.19
C VAL A 297 7.79 3.28 13.83
N TYR A 298 6.77 3.10 13.02
CA TYR A 298 6.85 2.72 11.63
C TYR A 298 6.50 3.91 10.74
N ALA A 299 7.25 4.13 9.66
CA ALA A 299 6.91 5.15 8.68
C ALA A 299 7.04 4.62 7.25
N LEU A 300 6.01 4.90 6.42
CA LEU A 300 5.99 4.64 4.99
C LEU A 300 6.05 5.93 4.20
N GLY A 301 7.14 6.13 3.44
CA GLY A 301 7.33 7.22 2.50
C GLY A 301 7.19 6.74 1.06
N ILE A 302 6.37 7.43 0.27
CA ILE A 302 6.14 7.12 -1.15
C ILE A 302 6.74 8.16 -2.10
N TYR A 303 7.60 9.05 -1.62
CA TYR A 303 8.19 10.11 -2.42
C TYR A 303 8.97 9.60 -3.64
N GLY A 304 9.59 8.41 -3.53
CA GLY A 304 10.30 7.76 -4.63
C GLY A 304 9.41 7.07 -5.67
N HIS A 305 8.08 7.24 -5.62
CA HIS A 305 7.16 6.63 -6.60
C HIS A 305 7.43 7.14 -8.03
N ARG A 306 7.14 6.29 -9.01
CA ARG A 306 7.37 6.58 -10.43
C ARG A 306 6.79 7.93 -10.84
N GLU A 307 7.41 8.52 -11.84
CA GLU A 307 7.47 9.86 -12.37
C GLU A 307 8.48 10.76 -11.64
N TYR A 308 8.88 10.39 -10.41
CA TYR A 308 10.02 10.96 -9.70
C TYR A 308 10.00 12.49 -9.65
N TYR A 309 8.80 13.06 -9.42
CA TYR A 309 8.63 14.51 -9.30
C TYR A 309 9.39 15.05 -8.09
N ARG A 310 9.94 16.24 -8.25
CA ARG A 310 10.67 16.95 -7.23
C ARG A 310 10.48 18.45 -7.45
N ASN A 311 10.19 19.18 -6.40
CA ASN A 311 10.21 20.63 -6.43
C ASN A 311 11.65 21.12 -6.65
N LEU A 312 11.93 21.66 -7.84
CA LEU A 312 13.28 22.06 -8.24
C LEU A 312 13.75 23.35 -7.54
N ASP A 313 12.85 24.19 -7.05
CA ASP A 313 13.20 25.40 -6.32
C ASP A 313 13.72 25.06 -4.91
N LEU A 314 13.14 24.04 -4.28
CA LEU A 314 13.55 23.58 -2.96
C LEU A 314 14.68 22.53 -3.03
N ARG A 315 14.68 21.71 -4.06
CA ARG A 315 15.61 20.59 -4.25
C ARG A 315 16.14 20.57 -5.69
N PRO A 316 17.02 21.52 -6.07
CA PRO A 316 17.58 21.61 -7.42
C PRO A 316 18.44 20.37 -7.78
N ASP A 317 18.81 20.26 -9.05
CA ASP A 317 19.73 19.21 -9.49
C ASP A 317 21.13 19.44 -8.89
N VAL A 318 21.64 18.43 -8.21
CA VAL A 318 22.99 18.41 -7.58
C VAL A 318 23.88 17.39 -8.27
N VAL A 319 23.28 16.33 -8.82
CA VAL A 319 23.95 15.17 -9.43
C VAL A 319 23.53 15.04 -10.88
N GLN A 320 24.48 14.80 -11.78
CA GLN A 320 24.20 14.57 -13.19
C GLN A 320 24.69 13.19 -13.63
N PRO A 321 23.83 12.37 -14.27
CA PRO A 321 24.21 11.09 -14.85
C PRO A 321 24.94 11.27 -16.19
N SER A 322 25.87 10.36 -16.50
CA SER A 322 26.52 10.25 -17.80
C SER A 322 26.47 8.79 -18.30
N PRO A 323 25.86 8.49 -19.44
CA PRO A 323 25.17 9.44 -20.33
C PRO A 323 23.94 10.06 -19.66
N PHE A 324 23.54 11.26 -20.11
CA PHE A 324 22.34 11.90 -19.55
C PHE A 324 21.08 11.12 -19.90
N HIS A 325 20.27 10.85 -18.88
CA HIS A 325 18.95 10.27 -19.02
C HIS A 325 18.01 10.92 -17.99
N GLU A 326 16.86 11.41 -18.42
CA GLU A 326 15.97 12.24 -17.60
C GLU A 326 15.50 11.51 -16.33
N ASP A 327 15.02 10.27 -16.43
CA ASP A 327 14.55 9.52 -15.26
C ASP A 327 15.72 9.19 -14.30
N VAL A 328 16.89 8.86 -14.83
CA VAL A 328 18.08 8.60 -14.00
C VAL A 328 18.51 9.87 -13.27
N ASN A 329 18.46 11.03 -13.94
CA ASN A 329 18.72 12.31 -13.30
C ASN A 329 17.74 12.60 -12.15
N LYS A 330 16.45 12.38 -12.40
CA LYS A 330 15.41 12.55 -11.37
C LYS A 330 15.64 11.62 -10.17
N ILE A 331 15.88 10.34 -10.43
CA ILE A 331 16.13 9.32 -9.39
C ILE A 331 17.38 9.67 -8.58
N ALA A 332 18.50 10.02 -9.24
CA ALA A 332 19.75 10.35 -8.56
C ALA A 332 19.61 11.54 -7.62
N ASN A 333 18.91 12.57 -8.07
CA ASN A 333 18.70 13.78 -7.26
C ASN A 333 17.66 13.56 -6.14
N GLN A 334 16.59 12.77 -6.39
CA GLN A 334 15.72 12.35 -5.30
C GLN A 334 16.47 11.56 -4.24
N PHE A 335 17.31 10.59 -4.65
CA PHE A 335 18.10 9.78 -3.72
C PHE A 335 19.05 10.65 -2.90
N TYR A 336 19.70 11.65 -3.51
CA TYR A 336 20.56 12.58 -2.80
C TYR A 336 19.83 13.25 -1.63
N TYR A 337 18.70 13.91 -1.88
CA TYR A 337 17.95 14.63 -0.85
C TYR A 337 17.29 13.71 0.18
N ARG A 338 16.87 12.52 -0.24
CA ARG A 338 16.31 11.50 0.67
C ARG A 338 17.36 10.97 1.63
N THR A 339 18.59 10.71 1.15
CA THR A 339 19.70 10.27 1.99
C THR A 339 20.18 11.38 2.93
N GLU A 340 20.12 12.64 2.50
CA GLU A 340 20.39 13.79 3.37
C GLU A 340 19.36 13.89 4.51
N ALA A 341 18.09 13.68 4.19
CA ALA A 341 17.01 13.67 5.19
C ALA A 341 17.15 12.52 6.20
N VAL A 342 17.53 11.32 5.73
CA VAL A 342 17.85 10.20 6.62
C VAL A 342 18.99 10.51 7.55
N ALA A 343 20.08 11.12 7.05
CA ALA A 343 21.22 11.53 7.89
C ALA A 343 20.82 12.55 8.97
N ARG A 344 20.00 13.55 8.59
CA ARG A 344 19.47 14.53 9.54
C ARG A 344 18.65 13.85 10.63
N PHE A 345 17.74 12.97 10.25
CA PHE A 345 16.93 12.19 11.20
C PHE A 345 17.80 11.43 12.19
N LEU A 346 18.81 10.68 11.69
CA LEU A 346 19.70 9.88 12.52
C LEU A 346 20.50 10.73 13.53
N ASN A 347 20.89 11.93 13.15
CA ASN A 347 21.55 12.87 14.07
C ASN A 347 20.59 13.41 15.14
N GLU A 348 19.33 13.70 14.77
CA GLU A 348 18.35 14.27 15.69
C GLU A 348 17.81 13.28 16.73
N ILE A 349 17.72 11.99 16.41
CA ILE A 349 17.26 10.98 17.37
C ILE A 349 18.36 10.54 18.35
N GLN A 350 19.60 10.90 18.11
CA GLN A 350 20.76 10.58 18.97
C GLN A 350 21.10 11.73 19.92
N SER A 351 20.60 12.94 19.64
CA SER A 351 20.74 14.12 20.48
C SER A 351 19.69 14.16 21.58
#